data_3e42ee50808ee7d64de7e00b6513f442
#
_entry.id   3e42ee50808ee7d64de7e00b6513f442
#
_cell.length_a   1.000
_cell.length_b   1.000
_cell.length_c   1.000
_cell.angle_alpha   90.00
_cell.angle_beta   90.00
_cell.angle_gamma   90.00
#
_symmetry.space_group_name_H-M   'P 1'
#
loop_
_entity.id
_entity.type
_entity.pdbx_description
1 polymer ?
#
loop_
_entity_poly.entity_id
_entity_poly.type
_entity_poly.pdbx_seq_one_letter_code
_entity_poly.pdbx_strand_id
1 'polypeptide(L)'
;MADLPDFRVKPCSPPFSSTLVDYLGPVNGKLNKNTTTKGYCAVFTCAVTRAVHLTCVQDLITQAFLQAMERFVSIRGAPSLLVSDNGTCFRGADNTINELNLRLYQTKIREQCQRYNVQWQFGPPGEPHHQGAVYRMVQEVKKGMRPLVKADRLTFVEWETVFCQISGLINSRPLTAKSSSPLDHPPITPNHFLIRRGDLQCPEVPCEEFHGNLRKRREICNSMVNGFWHRWMECIHKLSPRLKWQKSIENVMEGDIVLVIGENKKRGSWKMAEISKVYPGKDDLVRIVVIRFADGINAKKPVTKLIMLMKSTERSDM
;
A
#
# COMPACT_ATOMS: atom_id res chain seq x y z
N MET A 1 -12.21 -0.32 23.01
CA MET A 1 -12.03 -0.55 21.56
C MET A 1 -12.87 -1.77 21.23
N ALA A 2 -13.64 -1.72 20.16
CA ALA A 2 -14.27 -2.93 19.65
C ALA A 2 -13.19 -3.90 19.15
N ASP A 3 -13.42 -5.20 19.32
CA ASP A 3 -12.51 -6.23 18.86
C ASP A 3 -12.33 -6.16 17.35
N LEU A 4 -11.15 -6.57 16.87
CA LEU A 4 -10.88 -6.61 15.44
C LEU A 4 -11.71 -7.76 14.82
N PRO A 5 -12.31 -7.55 13.62
CA PRO A 5 -13.00 -8.63 12.93
C PRO A 5 -12.10 -9.85 12.71
N ASP A 6 -12.65 -11.05 12.91
CA ASP A 6 -11.90 -12.32 12.84
C ASP A 6 -11.12 -12.49 11.54
N PHE A 7 -11.66 -12.04 10.41
CA PHE A 7 -11.00 -12.13 9.11
C PHE A 7 -9.69 -11.33 9.01
N ARG A 8 -9.43 -10.43 9.98
CA ARG A 8 -8.19 -9.61 10.03
C ARG A 8 -7.11 -10.23 10.91
N VAL A 9 -7.49 -11.06 11.84
CA VAL A 9 -6.58 -11.65 12.85
C VAL A 9 -6.39 -13.16 12.68
N LYS A 10 -7.04 -13.78 11.69
CA LYS A 10 -6.96 -15.22 11.42
C LYS A 10 -5.51 -15.60 11.05
N PRO A 11 -4.80 -16.33 11.94
CA PRO A 11 -3.41 -16.70 11.70
C PRO A 11 -3.31 -17.68 10.50
N CYS A 12 -2.13 -17.74 9.88
CA CYS A 12 -1.79 -18.68 8.82
C CYS A 12 -2.71 -18.68 7.60
N SER A 13 -3.49 -17.62 7.39
CA SER A 13 -4.30 -17.49 6.17
C SER A 13 -3.41 -17.11 4.98
N PRO A 14 -3.61 -17.74 3.80
CA PRO A 14 -2.90 -17.32 2.59
C PRO A 14 -3.11 -15.83 2.31
N PRO A 15 -2.10 -15.14 1.74
CA PRO A 15 -2.26 -13.75 1.34
C PRO A 15 -3.48 -13.59 0.42
N PHE A 16 -4.23 -12.52 0.61
CA PHE A 16 -5.46 -12.21 -0.11
C PHE A 16 -6.64 -13.16 0.12
N SER A 17 -6.59 -14.10 1.07
CA SER A 17 -7.78 -14.90 1.45
C SER A 17 -8.95 -14.01 1.87
N SER A 18 -8.67 -12.96 2.64
CA SER A 18 -9.63 -11.89 2.93
C SER A 18 -9.12 -10.60 2.27
N THR A 19 -9.87 -10.11 1.31
CA THR A 19 -9.45 -9.00 0.44
C THR A 19 -10.47 -7.88 0.48
N LEU A 20 -9.99 -6.64 0.63
CA LEU A 20 -10.81 -5.45 0.44
C LEU A 20 -10.56 -4.90 -0.94
N VAL A 21 -11.63 -4.46 -1.62
CA VAL A 21 -11.55 -3.83 -2.93
C VAL A 21 -12.12 -2.43 -2.87
N ASP A 22 -11.43 -1.50 -3.54
CA ASP A 22 -11.83 -0.11 -3.69
C ASP A 22 -11.31 0.42 -5.04
N TYR A 23 -11.79 1.58 -5.45
CA TYR A 23 -11.36 2.23 -6.68
C TYR A 23 -10.61 3.52 -6.43
N LEU A 24 -9.66 3.77 -7.30
CA LEU A 24 -8.91 5.01 -7.38
C LEU A 24 -9.07 5.58 -8.79
N GLY A 25 -9.24 6.87 -8.89
CA GLY A 25 -9.33 7.56 -10.19
C GLY A 25 -10.22 8.80 -10.13
N PRO A 26 -10.64 9.30 -11.28
CA PRO A 26 -10.29 8.83 -12.61
C PRO A 26 -8.82 9.09 -12.97
N VAL A 27 -8.21 8.20 -13.77
CA VAL A 27 -6.93 8.40 -14.45
C VAL A 27 -7.21 8.71 -15.92
N ASN A 28 -6.43 9.60 -16.53
CA ASN A 28 -6.57 9.89 -17.94
C ASN A 28 -5.70 8.94 -18.75
N GLY A 29 -6.32 8.11 -19.57
CA GLY A 29 -5.66 7.15 -20.45
C GLY A 29 -5.77 7.55 -21.93
N LYS A 30 -4.70 7.45 -22.70
CA LYS A 30 -4.73 7.61 -24.14
C LYS A 30 -5.19 6.32 -24.82
N LEU A 31 -6.27 6.41 -25.61
CA LEU A 31 -6.68 5.37 -26.54
C LEU A 31 -5.89 5.48 -27.86
N ASN A 32 -5.79 6.71 -28.40
CA ASN A 32 -5.13 7.04 -29.64
C ASN A 32 -4.32 8.34 -29.48
N LYS A 33 -3.63 8.78 -30.55
CA LYS A 33 -2.84 10.02 -30.52
C LYS A 33 -3.64 11.23 -30.04
N ASN A 34 -4.93 11.32 -30.37
CA ASN A 34 -5.78 12.49 -30.14
C ASN A 34 -6.95 12.23 -29.17
N THR A 35 -7.15 10.99 -28.71
CA THR A 35 -8.29 10.64 -27.87
C THR A 35 -7.82 10.20 -26.50
N THR A 36 -8.26 10.93 -25.47
CA THR A 36 -8.09 10.56 -24.07
C THR A 36 -9.45 10.11 -23.51
N THR A 37 -9.42 9.08 -22.68
CA THR A 37 -10.61 8.62 -21.96
C THR A 37 -10.26 8.45 -20.48
N LYS A 38 -11.29 8.48 -19.65
CA LYS A 38 -11.15 8.23 -18.21
C LYS A 38 -11.02 6.73 -17.99
N GLY A 39 -10.11 6.34 -17.12
CA GLY A 39 -10.01 5.00 -16.58
C GLY A 39 -9.88 5.07 -15.07
N TYR A 40 -9.75 3.92 -14.44
CA TYR A 40 -9.68 3.79 -12.99
C TYR A 40 -8.65 2.73 -12.61
N CYS A 41 -8.31 2.68 -11.34
CA CYS A 41 -7.48 1.61 -10.78
C CYS A 41 -8.29 0.86 -9.73
N ALA A 42 -8.45 -0.43 -9.89
CA ALA A 42 -8.96 -1.30 -8.82
C ALA A 42 -7.82 -1.58 -7.84
N VAL A 43 -8.11 -1.35 -6.56
CA VAL A 43 -7.17 -1.51 -5.44
C VAL A 43 -7.63 -2.69 -4.60
N PHE A 44 -6.94 -3.82 -4.71
CA PHE A 44 -7.16 -4.99 -3.86
C PHE A 44 -6.15 -4.96 -2.70
N THR A 45 -6.64 -5.05 -1.48
CA THR A 45 -5.80 -5.00 -0.28
C THR A 45 -6.05 -6.21 0.59
N CYS A 46 -5.00 -6.96 0.90
CA CYS A 46 -5.09 -8.08 1.84
C CYS A 46 -5.39 -7.57 3.25
N ALA A 47 -6.41 -8.14 3.90
CA ALA A 47 -6.80 -7.75 5.24
C ALA A 47 -5.75 -8.13 6.31
N VAL A 48 -5.03 -9.23 6.10
CA VAL A 48 -4.05 -9.79 7.05
C VAL A 48 -2.66 -9.19 6.80
N THR A 49 -2.08 -9.42 5.62
CA THR A 49 -0.70 -9.00 5.30
C THR A 49 -0.61 -7.52 4.89
N ARG A 50 -1.76 -6.88 4.61
CA ARG A 50 -1.84 -5.54 4.04
C ARG A 50 -1.07 -5.38 2.73
N ALA A 51 -0.87 -6.48 2.03
CA ALA A 51 -0.35 -6.45 0.67
C ALA A 51 -1.37 -5.79 -0.25
N VAL A 52 -0.87 -5.11 -1.28
CA VAL A 52 -1.69 -4.36 -2.23
C VAL A 52 -1.49 -4.94 -3.63
N HIS A 53 -2.58 -5.05 -4.39
CA HIS A 53 -2.55 -5.35 -5.81
C HIS A 53 -3.35 -4.26 -6.54
N LEU A 54 -2.72 -3.61 -7.49
CA LEU A 54 -3.29 -2.53 -8.30
C LEU A 54 -3.43 -3.01 -9.73
N THR A 55 -4.58 -2.79 -10.35
CA THR A 55 -4.81 -3.10 -11.76
C THR A 55 -5.69 -2.04 -12.44
N CYS A 56 -5.40 -1.78 -13.70
CA CYS A 56 -6.12 -0.78 -14.47
C CYS A 56 -7.51 -1.27 -14.88
N VAL A 57 -8.49 -0.38 -14.81
CA VAL A 57 -9.88 -0.62 -15.22
C VAL A 57 -10.30 0.53 -16.13
N GLN A 58 -10.78 0.23 -17.32
CA GLN A 58 -11.10 1.27 -18.28
C GLN A 58 -12.38 2.04 -17.92
N ASP A 59 -13.37 1.35 -17.33
CA ASP A 59 -14.66 1.91 -16.96
C ASP A 59 -15.13 1.37 -15.61
N LEU A 60 -16.08 2.06 -14.96
CA LEU A 60 -16.73 1.59 -13.72
C LEU A 60 -17.94 0.70 -13.99
N ILE A 61 -17.97 0.00 -15.13
CA ILE A 61 -19.02 -0.96 -15.45
C ILE A 61 -18.68 -2.34 -14.85
N THR A 62 -19.73 -3.13 -14.61
CA THR A 62 -19.60 -4.47 -14.03
C THR A 62 -18.63 -5.37 -14.80
N GLN A 63 -18.69 -5.34 -16.13
CA GLN A 63 -17.84 -6.18 -16.98
C GLN A 63 -16.35 -5.83 -16.82
N ALA A 64 -16.02 -4.55 -16.77
CA ALA A 64 -14.64 -4.11 -16.58
C ALA A 64 -14.09 -4.51 -15.20
N PHE A 65 -14.95 -4.47 -14.16
CA PHE A 65 -14.57 -4.97 -12.83
C PHE A 65 -14.36 -6.49 -12.84
N LEU A 66 -15.24 -7.26 -13.45
CA LEU A 66 -15.11 -8.72 -13.52
C LEU A 66 -13.82 -9.13 -14.21
N GLN A 67 -13.42 -8.45 -15.28
CA GLN A 67 -12.12 -8.66 -15.94
C GLN A 67 -10.95 -8.33 -15.01
N ALA A 68 -11.05 -7.25 -14.22
CA ALA A 68 -10.02 -6.92 -13.23
C ALA A 68 -9.94 -7.98 -12.13
N MET A 69 -11.09 -8.50 -11.68
CA MET A 69 -11.17 -9.58 -10.70
C MET A 69 -10.58 -10.88 -11.26
N GLU A 70 -10.85 -11.23 -12.51
CA GLU A 70 -10.26 -12.41 -13.17
C GLU A 70 -8.73 -12.31 -13.23
N ARG A 71 -8.19 -11.15 -13.61
CA ARG A 71 -6.74 -10.89 -13.57
C ARG A 71 -6.17 -11.04 -12.16
N PHE A 72 -6.87 -10.47 -11.17
CA PHE A 72 -6.47 -10.56 -9.76
C PHE A 72 -6.45 -12.02 -9.29
N VAL A 73 -7.53 -12.78 -9.54
CA VAL A 73 -7.65 -14.20 -9.15
C VAL A 73 -6.57 -15.05 -9.83
N SER A 74 -6.29 -14.80 -11.12
CA SER A 74 -5.26 -15.51 -11.87
C SER A 74 -3.84 -15.30 -11.31
N ILE A 75 -3.57 -14.15 -10.70
CA ILE A 75 -2.25 -13.80 -10.16
C ILE A 75 -2.13 -14.12 -8.66
N ARG A 76 -3.20 -13.95 -7.89
CA ARG A 76 -3.20 -14.00 -6.42
C ARG A 76 -3.99 -15.15 -5.82
N GLY A 77 -4.77 -15.85 -6.62
CA GLY A 77 -5.74 -16.84 -6.18
C GLY A 77 -7.09 -16.22 -5.81
N ALA A 78 -8.12 -17.08 -5.76
CA ALA A 78 -9.46 -16.63 -5.38
C ALA A 78 -9.52 -16.32 -3.87
N PRO A 79 -10.02 -15.13 -3.47
CA PRO A 79 -10.24 -14.84 -2.06
C PRO A 79 -11.42 -15.65 -1.53
N SER A 80 -11.37 -16.06 -0.27
CA SER A 80 -12.54 -16.64 0.41
C SER A 80 -13.57 -15.56 0.79
N LEU A 81 -13.07 -14.36 1.12
CA LEU A 81 -13.89 -13.21 1.48
C LEU A 81 -13.44 -11.97 0.70
N LEU A 82 -14.39 -11.35 0.01
CA LEU A 82 -14.20 -10.06 -0.63
C LEU A 82 -15.06 -9.01 0.05
N VAL A 83 -14.47 -7.90 0.45
CA VAL A 83 -15.17 -6.80 1.14
C VAL A 83 -15.03 -5.54 0.32
N SER A 84 -16.13 -4.86 0.05
CA SER A 84 -16.15 -3.55 -0.61
C SER A 84 -16.95 -2.53 0.15
N ASP A 85 -16.67 -1.25 -0.08
CA ASP A 85 -17.49 -0.16 0.44
C ASP A 85 -18.78 -0.03 -0.36
N ASN A 86 -19.85 0.38 0.31
CA ASN A 86 -21.20 0.42 -0.25
C ASN A 86 -21.53 1.78 -0.88
N GLY A 87 -20.54 2.54 -1.38
CA GLY A 87 -21.02 3.70 -2.07
C GLY A 87 -20.16 4.93 -2.26
N THR A 88 -18.93 4.97 -1.84
CA THR A 88 -18.11 6.18 -2.06
C THR A 88 -17.51 6.26 -3.45
N CYS A 89 -17.35 5.15 -4.16
CA CYS A 89 -16.85 5.13 -5.53
C CYS A 89 -17.88 5.56 -6.58
N PHE A 90 -19.16 5.57 -6.25
CA PHE A 90 -20.27 5.80 -7.20
C PHE A 90 -21.05 7.08 -6.97
N ARG A 91 -20.69 7.90 -5.98
CA ARG A 91 -21.31 9.20 -5.76
C ARG A 91 -20.63 10.29 -6.59
N GLY A 92 -20.97 10.33 -7.84
CA GLY A 92 -20.65 11.43 -8.73
C GLY A 92 -21.71 11.58 -9.82
N ALA A 93 -22.57 12.55 -9.67
CA ALA A 93 -23.37 13.26 -10.66
C ALA A 93 -24.75 12.74 -11.10
N ASP A 94 -25.17 11.46 -10.89
CA ASP A 94 -26.57 11.09 -11.20
C ASP A 94 -27.07 9.95 -10.30
N ASN A 95 -27.76 10.32 -9.23
CA ASN A 95 -28.19 9.39 -8.19
C ASN A 95 -29.14 8.28 -8.66
N THR A 96 -29.98 8.51 -9.67
CA THR A 96 -31.02 7.56 -10.08
C THR A 96 -30.50 6.44 -11.00
N ILE A 97 -29.60 6.76 -11.91
CA ILE A 97 -28.98 5.78 -12.83
C ILE A 97 -27.94 4.94 -12.06
N ASN A 98 -27.27 5.55 -11.09
CA ASN A 98 -26.26 4.90 -10.27
C ASN A 98 -26.86 3.87 -9.31
N GLU A 99 -28.06 4.07 -8.74
CA GLU A 99 -28.71 3.07 -7.90
C GLU A 99 -29.13 1.81 -8.67
N LEU A 100 -29.65 1.95 -9.88
CA LEU A 100 -30.01 0.82 -10.74
C LEU A 100 -28.76 0.05 -11.20
N ASN A 101 -27.70 0.75 -11.59
CA ASN A 101 -26.43 0.15 -11.97
C ASN A 101 -25.74 -0.54 -10.78
N LEU A 102 -25.84 0.01 -9.58
CA LEU A 102 -25.31 -0.62 -8.36
C LEU A 102 -26.02 -1.93 -8.02
N ARG A 103 -27.36 -1.98 -8.16
CA ARG A 103 -28.13 -3.21 -7.90
C ARG A 103 -27.82 -4.30 -8.92
N LEU A 104 -27.76 -3.97 -10.20
CA LEU A 104 -27.36 -4.89 -11.27
C LEU A 104 -25.90 -5.33 -11.10
N TYR A 105 -25.02 -4.41 -10.72
CA TYR A 105 -23.61 -4.67 -10.41
C TYR A 105 -23.46 -5.68 -9.27
N GLN A 106 -24.14 -5.46 -8.14
CA GLN A 106 -24.06 -6.37 -6.98
C GLN A 106 -24.54 -7.78 -7.31
N THR A 107 -25.62 -7.92 -8.05
CA THR A 107 -26.18 -9.22 -8.44
C THR A 107 -25.19 -9.99 -9.33
N LYS A 108 -24.71 -9.38 -10.42
CA LYS A 108 -23.78 -10.03 -11.35
C LYS A 108 -22.45 -10.38 -10.69
N ILE A 109 -21.95 -9.53 -9.80
CA ILE A 109 -20.73 -9.80 -9.06
C ILE A 109 -20.94 -10.95 -8.08
N ARG A 110 -22.05 -10.99 -7.36
CA ARG A 110 -22.38 -12.11 -6.48
C ARG A 110 -22.45 -13.43 -7.22
N GLU A 111 -23.10 -13.46 -8.40
CA GLU A 111 -23.14 -14.65 -9.27
C GLU A 111 -21.71 -15.11 -9.67
N GLN A 112 -20.84 -14.18 -10.06
CA GLN A 112 -19.46 -14.51 -10.41
C GLN A 112 -18.66 -14.99 -9.19
N CYS A 113 -18.85 -14.35 -8.03
CA CYS A 113 -18.21 -14.77 -6.79
C CYS A 113 -18.64 -16.17 -6.35
N GLN A 114 -19.91 -16.54 -6.55
CA GLN A 114 -20.40 -17.89 -6.28
C GLN A 114 -19.69 -18.94 -7.15
N ARG A 115 -19.39 -18.65 -8.42
CA ARG A 115 -18.61 -19.56 -9.29
C ARG A 115 -17.21 -19.82 -8.78
N TYR A 116 -16.59 -18.84 -8.10
CA TYR A 116 -15.26 -18.99 -7.46
C TYR A 116 -15.35 -19.38 -5.99
N ASN A 117 -16.53 -19.68 -5.45
CA ASN A 117 -16.76 -19.93 -4.03
C ASN A 117 -16.28 -18.77 -3.13
N VAL A 118 -16.44 -17.52 -3.60
CA VAL A 118 -16.04 -16.29 -2.92
C VAL A 118 -17.26 -15.69 -2.22
N GLN A 119 -17.14 -15.46 -0.91
CA GLN A 119 -18.14 -14.67 -0.19
C GLN A 119 -17.90 -13.18 -0.45
N TRP A 120 -18.93 -12.47 -0.90
CA TRP A 120 -18.87 -11.01 -1.03
C TRP A 120 -19.65 -10.34 0.08
N GLN A 121 -18.96 -9.50 0.84
CA GLN A 121 -19.54 -8.71 1.90
C GLN A 121 -19.46 -7.22 1.53
N PHE A 122 -20.59 -6.56 1.49
CA PHE A 122 -20.65 -5.11 1.37
C PHE A 122 -20.63 -4.49 2.76
N GLY A 123 -19.76 -3.53 2.98
CA GLY A 123 -19.71 -2.80 4.25
C GLY A 123 -21.02 -2.04 4.48
N PRO A 124 -21.45 -1.87 5.75
CA PRO A 124 -22.62 -1.05 6.05
C PRO A 124 -22.35 0.40 5.60
N PRO A 125 -23.37 1.06 5.02
CA PRO A 125 -23.24 2.46 4.62
C PRO A 125 -22.96 3.33 5.86
N GLY A 126 -21.87 4.10 5.84
CA GLY A 126 -21.55 5.06 6.89
C GLY A 126 -20.71 4.54 8.06
N GLU A 127 -20.30 3.27 8.09
CA GLU A 127 -19.44 2.73 9.14
C GLU A 127 -18.03 2.34 8.67
N PRO A 128 -17.15 3.31 8.35
CA PRO A 128 -15.77 3.04 7.94
C PRO A 128 -14.89 2.48 9.07
N HIS A 129 -15.39 2.45 10.33
CA HIS A 129 -14.59 2.17 11.51
C HIS A 129 -14.20 0.71 11.65
N HIS A 130 -15.03 -0.24 11.21
CA HIS A 130 -14.74 -1.67 11.28
C HIS A 130 -13.55 -2.11 10.40
N GLN A 131 -13.17 -1.31 9.43
CA GLN A 131 -12.12 -1.62 8.45
C GLN A 131 -10.90 -0.69 8.55
N GLY A 132 -10.80 0.14 9.59
CA GLY A 132 -9.94 1.32 9.72
C GLY A 132 -8.47 1.18 9.30
N ALA A 133 -7.79 0.06 9.55
CA ALA A 133 -6.37 -0.07 9.19
C ALA A 133 -6.16 -0.36 7.70
N VAL A 134 -7.07 -1.11 7.06
CA VAL A 134 -7.00 -1.41 5.64
C VAL A 134 -7.45 -0.21 4.82
N TYR A 135 -8.53 0.46 5.25
CA TYR A 135 -8.93 1.75 4.66
C TYR A 135 -7.81 2.79 4.71
N ARG A 136 -7.04 2.81 5.79
CA ARG A 136 -5.89 3.71 5.89
C ARG A 136 -4.87 3.42 4.79
N MET A 137 -4.56 2.15 4.52
CA MET A 137 -3.68 1.77 3.41
C MET A 137 -4.22 2.27 2.07
N VAL A 138 -5.48 2.00 1.77
CA VAL A 138 -6.14 2.45 0.55
C VAL A 138 -6.12 3.99 0.46
N GLN A 139 -6.42 4.70 1.54
CA GLN A 139 -6.39 6.15 1.57
C GLN A 139 -4.99 6.73 1.32
N GLU A 140 -3.94 6.16 1.89
CA GLU A 140 -2.58 6.64 1.66
C GLU A 140 -2.11 6.33 0.23
N VAL A 141 -2.50 5.19 -0.35
CA VAL A 141 -2.29 4.88 -1.78
C VAL A 141 -3.01 5.94 -2.65
N LYS A 142 -4.28 6.22 -2.37
CA LYS A 142 -5.06 7.25 -3.08
C LYS A 142 -4.40 8.63 -2.99
N LYS A 143 -3.91 9.03 -1.81
CA LYS A 143 -3.21 10.32 -1.63
C LYS A 143 -1.91 10.39 -2.43
N GLY A 144 -1.11 9.35 -2.41
CA GLY A 144 0.13 9.27 -3.19
C GLY A 144 -0.12 9.33 -4.70
N MET A 145 -1.24 8.77 -5.16
CA MET A 145 -1.63 8.69 -6.57
C MET A 145 -2.31 9.95 -7.10
N ARG A 146 -3.09 10.67 -6.29
CA ARG A 146 -3.91 11.82 -6.74
C ARG A 146 -3.21 12.83 -7.65
N PRO A 147 -1.97 13.28 -7.36
CA PRO A 147 -1.30 14.23 -8.23
C PRO A 147 -0.85 13.62 -9.57
N LEU A 148 -0.66 12.30 -9.63
CA LEU A 148 -0.21 11.58 -10.81
C LEU A 148 -1.36 11.37 -11.81
N VAL A 149 -2.57 11.22 -11.28
CA VAL A 149 -3.80 10.95 -12.04
C VAL A 149 -4.12 12.04 -13.08
N LYS A 150 -3.66 13.27 -12.85
CA LYS A 150 -3.86 14.41 -13.75
C LYS A 150 -2.93 14.43 -14.98
N ALA A 151 -2.03 13.47 -15.11
CA ALA A 151 -1.10 13.40 -16.21
C ALA A 151 -1.74 12.74 -17.44
N ASP A 152 -2.12 13.54 -18.43
CA ASP A 152 -2.86 13.16 -19.67
C ASP A 152 -2.00 12.44 -20.71
N ARG A 153 -0.97 11.69 -20.31
CA ARG A 153 0.07 11.29 -21.26
C ARG A 153 0.28 9.79 -21.44
N LEU A 154 -0.30 8.96 -20.58
CA LEU A 154 -0.05 7.51 -20.59
C LEU A 154 -1.19 6.75 -21.28
N THR A 155 -0.84 5.66 -21.95
CA THR A 155 -1.79 4.64 -22.41
C THR A 155 -2.24 3.78 -21.23
N PHE A 156 -3.33 3.01 -21.36
CA PHE A 156 -3.77 2.09 -20.32
C PHE A 156 -2.74 1.01 -20.00
N VAL A 157 -1.96 0.54 -20.97
CA VAL A 157 -0.88 -0.43 -20.77
C VAL A 157 0.24 0.16 -19.91
N GLU A 158 0.57 1.43 -20.14
CA GLU A 158 1.59 2.12 -19.34
C GLU A 158 1.07 2.43 -17.93
N TRP A 159 -0.22 2.77 -17.77
CA TRP A 159 -0.84 2.87 -16.47
C TRP A 159 -0.79 1.55 -15.70
N GLU A 160 -1.11 0.42 -16.36
CA GLU A 160 -0.97 -0.90 -15.73
C GLU A 160 0.47 -1.15 -15.26
N THR A 161 1.47 -0.81 -16.10
CA THR A 161 2.88 -0.93 -15.74
C THR A 161 3.24 -0.07 -14.52
N VAL A 162 2.78 1.18 -14.48
CA VAL A 162 2.98 2.08 -13.32
C VAL A 162 2.30 1.52 -12.07
N PHE A 163 1.07 1.02 -12.16
CA PHE A 163 0.35 0.42 -11.04
C PHE A 163 1.06 -0.84 -10.52
N CYS A 164 1.55 -1.71 -11.41
CA CYS A 164 2.34 -2.88 -11.01
C CYS A 164 3.61 -2.48 -10.25
N GLN A 165 4.36 -1.49 -10.75
CA GLN A 165 5.57 -0.99 -10.09
C GLN A 165 5.25 -0.38 -8.72
N ILE A 166 4.21 0.44 -8.62
CA ILE A 166 3.75 1.04 -7.36
C ILE A 166 3.31 -0.03 -6.37
N SER A 167 2.56 -1.04 -6.84
CA SER A 167 2.16 -2.19 -6.02
C SER A 167 3.37 -2.90 -5.42
N GLY A 168 4.40 -3.15 -6.24
CA GLY A 168 5.66 -3.73 -5.80
C GLY A 168 6.38 -2.90 -4.74
N LEU A 169 6.46 -1.58 -4.94
CA LEU A 169 7.07 -0.66 -3.97
C LEU A 169 6.32 -0.63 -2.64
N ILE A 170 4.99 -0.60 -2.66
CA ILE A 170 4.18 -0.66 -1.45
C ILE A 170 4.41 -1.97 -0.70
N ASN A 171 4.49 -3.08 -1.42
CA ASN A 171 4.66 -4.40 -0.86
C ASN A 171 6.10 -4.70 -0.41
N SER A 172 7.07 -3.88 -0.78
CA SER A 172 8.45 -3.95 -0.25
C SER A 172 8.63 -3.24 1.09
N ARG A 173 7.59 -2.56 1.61
CA ARG A 173 7.70 -1.84 2.89
C ARG A 173 7.94 -2.78 4.05
N PRO A 174 8.80 -2.41 5.02
CA PRO A 174 8.96 -3.14 6.26
C PRO A 174 7.66 -3.23 7.06
N LEU A 175 7.34 -4.42 7.56
CA LEU A 175 6.26 -4.67 8.53
C LEU A 175 6.84 -4.78 9.93
N THR A 176 7.90 -5.56 10.08
CA THR A 176 8.64 -5.74 11.33
C THR A 176 10.08 -6.11 11.02
N ALA A 177 10.97 -5.92 11.99
CA ALA A 177 12.32 -6.47 11.91
C ALA A 177 12.28 -8.00 12.07
N LYS A 178 13.23 -8.69 11.47
CA LYS A 178 13.36 -10.15 11.56
C LYS A 178 14.40 -10.56 12.62
N SER A 179 15.33 -9.69 12.92
CA SER A 179 16.43 -9.91 13.86
C SER A 179 16.63 -8.69 14.75
N SER A 180 17.27 -8.90 15.88
CA SER A 180 17.67 -7.86 16.83
C SER A 180 18.76 -6.94 16.31
N SER A 181 19.41 -7.30 15.21
CA SER A 181 20.44 -6.46 14.58
C SER A 181 19.97 -6.01 13.19
N PRO A 182 20.09 -4.72 12.85
CA PRO A 182 19.81 -4.23 11.50
C PRO A 182 20.76 -4.80 10.44
N LEU A 183 21.84 -5.44 10.87
CA LEU A 183 22.89 -6.03 10.02
C LEU A 183 22.55 -7.43 9.53
N ASP A 184 21.79 -8.21 10.31
CA ASP A 184 21.73 -9.66 10.08
C ASP A 184 20.76 -10.06 8.98
N HIS A 185 19.58 -9.41 8.91
CA HIS A 185 18.55 -9.82 7.96
C HIS A 185 17.68 -8.65 7.50
N PRO A 186 17.24 -8.65 6.22
CA PRO A 186 16.27 -7.68 5.74
C PRO A 186 14.94 -7.85 6.50
N PRO A 187 14.17 -6.75 6.67
CA PRO A 187 12.90 -6.77 7.39
C PRO A 187 11.87 -7.65 6.70
N ILE A 188 10.91 -8.16 7.47
CA ILE A 188 9.76 -8.85 6.92
C ILE A 188 8.88 -7.82 6.18
N THR A 189 8.51 -8.14 4.94
CA THR A 189 7.69 -7.30 4.08
C THR A 189 6.49 -8.09 3.54
N PRO A 190 5.44 -7.44 3.03
CA PRO A 190 4.36 -8.13 2.32
C PRO A 190 4.84 -9.01 1.18
N ASN A 191 5.93 -8.64 0.48
CA ASN A 191 6.50 -9.44 -0.59
C ASN A 191 7.02 -10.81 -0.12
N HIS A 192 7.49 -10.93 1.11
CA HIS A 192 7.88 -12.24 1.65
C HIS A 192 6.71 -13.24 1.64
N PHE A 193 5.51 -12.76 1.92
CA PHE A 193 4.30 -13.59 1.87
C PHE A 193 3.80 -13.84 0.44
N LEU A 194 4.08 -12.93 -0.52
CA LEU A 194 3.60 -13.02 -1.90
C LEU A 194 4.53 -13.81 -2.81
N ILE A 195 5.83 -13.58 -2.70
CA ILE A 195 6.86 -14.09 -3.64
C ILE A 195 8.08 -14.67 -2.92
N ARG A 196 8.00 -14.83 -1.60
CA ARG A 196 9.05 -15.40 -0.71
C ARG A 196 10.38 -14.62 -0.68
N ARG A 197 10.39 -13.36 -1.12
CA ARG A 197 11.53 -12.45 -1.05
C ARG A 197 11.08 -11.04 -0.76
N GLY A 198 11.91 -10.26 -0.06
CA GLY A 198 11.53 -8.92 0.42
C GLY A 198 11.67 -7.82 -0.61
N ASP A 199 12.65 -7.93 -1.46
CA ASP A 199 13.00 -6.94 -2.46
C ASP A 199 12.40 -7.31 -3.83
N LEU A 200 11.93 -6.29 -4.51
CA LEU A 200 11.66 -6.32 -5.94
C LEU A 200 12.78 -5.49 -6.59
N GLN A 201 13.93 -6.09 -6.75
CA GLN A 201 14.95 -5.52 -7.61
C GLN A 201 14.52 -5.71 -9.08
N CYS A 202 13.60 -4.87 -9.53
CA CYS A 202 13.48 -4.65 -10.96
C CYS A 202 14.70 -3.82 -11.36
N PRO A 203 15.63 -4.35 -12.15
CA PRO A 203 16.76 -3.57 -12.60
C PRO A 203 16.23 -2.31 -13.28
N GLU A 204 16.67 -1.15 -12.82
CA GLU A 204 16.43 0.10 -13.54
C GLU A 204 17.22 0.01 -14.83
N VAL A 205 16.55 -0.42 -15.91
CA VAL A 205 17.16 -0.36 -17.24
C VAL A 205 17.40 1.12 -17.53
N PRO A 206 18.66 1.55 -17.75
CA PRO A 206 18.95 2.94 -18.00
C PRO A 206 18.13 3.45 -19.19
N CYS A 207 17.51 4.62 -19.04
CA CYS A 207 16.71 5.21 -20.12
C CYS A 207 17.55 5.50 -21.38
N GLU A 208 18.85 5.52 -21.25
CA GLU A 208 19.83 5.74 -22.33
C GLU A 208 19.85 4.61 -23.36
N GLU A 209 19.45 3.39 -22.98
CA GLU A 209 19.33 2.25 -23.90
C GLU A 209 18.11 2.35 -24.84
N PHE A 210 17.21 3.31 -24.59
CA PHE A 210 16.03 3.52 -25.40
C PHE A 210 16.18 4.80 -26.25
N HIS A 211 15.75 4.74 -27.50
CA HIS A 211 15.83 5.87 -28.44
C HIS A 211 14.45 6.49 -28.74
N GLY A 212 14.44 7.78 -29.06
CA GLY A 212 13.27 8.48 -29.55
C GLY A 212 12.07 8.50 -28.62
N ASN A 213 10.89 8.15 -29.13
CA ASN A 213 9.65 8.21 -28.40
C ASN A 213 9.56 7.20 -27.24
N LEU A 214 10.19 6.03 -27.36
CA LEU A 214 10.19 5.00 -26.32
C LEU A 214 10.92 5.49 -25.06
N ARG A 215 12.05 6.16 -25.24
CA ARG A 215 12.78 6.79 -24.13
C ARG A 215 11.91 7.78 -23.36
N LYS A 216 11.28 8.74 -24.07
CA LYS A 216 10.41 9.75 -23.45
C LYS A 216 9.25 9.12 -22.67
N ARG A 217 8.63 8.10 -23.22
CA ARG A 217 7.52 7.41 -22.57
C ARG A 217 7.97 6.70 -21.29
N ARG A 218 9.13 6.04 -21.33
CA ARG A 218 9.70 5.39 -20.14
C ARG A 218 10.09 6.41 -19.07
N GLU A 219 10.68 7.54 -19.47
CA GLU A 219 10.99 8.64 -18.55
C GLU A 219 9.74 9.17 -17.84
N ILE A 220 8.60 9.28 -18.54
CA ILE A 220 7.32 9.68 -17.95
C ILE A 220 6.85 8.65 -16.93
N CYS A 221 6.84 7.34 -17.26
CA CYS A 221 6.46 6.29 -16.32
C CYS A 221 7.36 6.30 -15.08
N ASN A 222 8.68 6.40 -15.28
CA ASN A 222 9.64 6.47 -14.18
C ASN A 222 9.44 7.71 -13.30
N SER A 223 9.17 8.87 -13.89
CA SER A 223 8.87 10.10 -13.17
C SER A 223 7.62 9.94 -12.29
N MET A 224 6.58 9.27 -12.80
CA MET A 224 5.37 9.00 -12.04
C MET A 224 5.63 8.09 -10.84
N VAL A 225 6.34 6.99 -11.04
CA VAL A 225 6.67 6.05 -9.95
C VAL A 225 7.57 6.73 -8.91
N ASN A 226 8.54 7.56 -9.34
CA ASN A 226 9.35 8.37 -8.43
C ASN A 226 8.51 9.37 -7.64
N GLY A 227 7.61 10.07 -8.33
CA GLY A 227 6.70 11.02 -7.69
C GLY A 227 5.77 10.35 -6.67
N PHE A 228 5.31 9.14 -6.94
CA PHE A 228 4.59 8.33 -5.95
C PHE A 228 5.50 7.99 -4.77
N TRP A 229 6.70 7.47 -5.02
CA TRP A 229 7.65 7.06 -3.99
C TRP A 229 7.96 8.17 -2.98
N HIS A 230 8.26 9.37 -3.45
CA HIS A 230 8.53 10.51 -2.57
C HIS A 230 7.35 10.82 -1.64
N ARG A 231 6.13 10.88 -2.18
CA ARG A 231 4.92 11.12 -1.38
C ARG A 231 4.59 9.97 -0.44
N TRP A 232 4.83 8.74 -0.89
CA TRP A 232 4.63 7.55 -0.08
C TRP A 232 5.54 7.59 1.16
N MET A 233 6.81 7.94 0.98
CA MET A 233 7.76 8.07 2.09
C MET A 233 7.35 9.15 3.10
N GLU A 234 6.70 10.22 2.68
CA GLU A 234 6.15 11.23 3.59
C GLU A 234 4.95 10.74 4.39
N CYS A 235 4.20 9.80 3.83
CA CYS A 235 2.96 9.29 4.42
C CYS A 235 3.14 8.02 5.26
N ILE A 236 4.25 7.31 5.11
CA ILE A 236 4.42 5.97 5.71
C ILE A 236 4.31 5.95 7.23
N HIS A 237 4.74 7.03 7.90
CA HIS A 237 4.59 7.17 9.35
C HIS A 237 3.12 7.09 9.81
N LYS A 238 2.16 7.41 8.94
CA LYS A 238 0.72 7.33 9.23
C LYS A 238 0.20 5.90 9.25
N LEU A 239 0.96 4.95 8.71
CA LEU A 239 0.62 3.52 8.73
C LEU A 239 1.03 2.83 10.03
N SER A 240 1.88 3.45 10.83
CA SER A 240 2.22 2.98 12.18
C SER A 240 0.98 2.99 13.08
N PRO A 241 0.88 2.05 14.05
CA PRO A 241 -0.20 2.06 15.02
C PRO A 241 -0.27 3.42 15.72
N ARG A 242 -1.41 4.08 15.63
CA ARG A 242 -1.67 5.30 16.42
C ARG A 242 -2.27 4.89 17.74
N LEU A 243 -1.54 5.09 18.80
CA LEU A 243 -2.14 5.11 20.15
C LEU A 243 -3.08 6.31 20.23
N LYS A 244 -4.21 6.17 20.93
CA LYS A 244 -5.11 7.29 21.20
C LYS A 244 -4.27 8.38 21.89
N TRP A 245 -4.44 9.63 21.49
CA TRP A 245 -3.75 10.81 22.05
C TRP A 245 -3.87 10.95 23.57
N GLN A 246 -4.83 10.24 24.20
CA GLN A 246 -5.04 10.17 25.65
C GLN A 246 -4.07 9.23 26.39
N LYS A 247 -3.29 8.41 25.67
CA LYS A 247 -2.24 7.58 26.29
C LYS A 247 -0.88 8.15 25.87
N SER A 248 -0.02 8.43 26.85
CA SER A 248 1.38 8.77 26.56
C SER A 248 2.00 7.65 25.73
N ILE A 249 2.68 8.02 24.68
CA ILE A 249 3.47 7.06 23.90
C ILE A 249 4.68 6.72 24.76
N GLU A 250 4.92 5.43 24.98
CA GLU A 250 6.14 4.97 25.65
C GLU A 250 7.37 5.52 24.92
N ASN A 251 8.34 5.96 25.68
CA ASN A 251 9.60 6.41 25.13
C ASN A 251 10.27 5.29 24.34
N VAL A 252 11.00 5.67 23.30
CA VAL A 252 11.89 4.76 22.60
C VAL A 252 13.09 4.44 23.51
N MET A 253 13.61 3.22 23.42
CA MET A 253 14.69 2.71 24.26
C MET A 253 15.92 2.37 23.41
N GLU A 254 17.07 2.29 24.07
CA GLU A 254 18.30 1.79 23.46
C GLU A 254 18.08 0.33 23.05
N GLY A 255 18.56 -0.02 21.86
CA GLY A 255 18.36 -1.32 21.27
C GLY A 255 17.07 -1.47 20.44
N ASP A 256 16.16 -0.51 20.43
CA ASP A 256 14.99 -0.55 19.55
C ASP A 256 15.38 -0.47 18.08
N ILE A 257 14.71 -1.25 17.23
CA ILE A 257 14.91 -1.22 15.77
C ILE A 257 13.89 -0.28 15.13
N VAL A 258 14.40 0.65 14.35
CA VAL A 258 13.61 1.70 13.72
C VAL A 258 13.86 1.81 12.22
N LEU A 259 12.85 2.25 11.51
CA LEU A 259 12.94 2.67 10.12
C LEU A 259 13.17 4.19 10.07
N VAL A 260 14.13 4.64 9.27
CA VAL A 260 14.49 6.05 9.14
C VAL A 260 13.76 6.67 7.96
N ILE A 261 12.95 7.72 8.23
CA ILE A 261 12.19 8.44 7.20
C ILE A 261 13.03 9.58 6.62
N GLY A 262 12.94 9.77 5.31
CA GLY A 262 13.48 10.95 4.62
C GLY A 262 14.90 10.80 4.06
N GLU A 263 15.61 9.69 4.33
CA GLU A 263 16.95 9.43 3.77
C GLU A 263 16.93 8.51 2.54
N ASN A 264 15.77 7.94 2.20
CA ASN A 264 15.61 6.98 1.12
C ASN A 264 15.45 7.71 -0.22
N LYS A 265 16.56 8.04 -0.87
CA LYS A 265 16.56 8.62 -2.22
C LYS A 265 16.26 7.58 -3.30
N LYS A 266 16.64 6.32 -3.07
CA LYS A 266 16.48 5.22 -4.03
C LYS A 266 15.15 4.49 -3.79
N ARG A 267 14.41 4.16 -4.87
CA ARG A 267 13.15 3.41 -4.80
C ARG A 267 13.36 2.07 -4.11
N GLY A 268 12.42 1.71 -3.22
CA GLY A 268 12.44 0.42 -2.52
C GLY A 268 13.58 0.27 -1.49
N SER A 269 14.39 1.31 -1.27
CA SER A 269 15.44 1.29 -0.25
C SER A 269 14.86 1.73 1.09
N TRP A 270 14.85 0.81 2.04
CA TRP A 270 14.34 1.01 3.39
C TRP A 270 15.50 0.98 4.36
N LYS A 271 15.93 2.15 4.85
CA LYS A 271 17.02 2.24 5.81
C LYS A 271 16.55 1.94 7.22
N MET A 272 17.04 0.87 7.79
CA MET A 272 16.84 0.51 9.19
C MET A 272 18.05 0.95 10.02
N ALA A 273 17.82 1.20 11.30
CA ALA A 273 18.84 1.49 12.28
C ALA A 273 18.42 0.99 13.66
N GLU A 274 19.41 0.79 14.53
CA GLU A 274 19.23 0.51 15.94
C GLU A 274 19.42 1.80 16.74
N ILE A 275 18.59 2.02 17.76
CA ILE A 275 18.81 3.13 18.69
C ILE A 275 19.97 2.79 19.61
N SER A 276 21.08 3.51 19.46
CA SER A 276 22.29 3.31 20.25
C SER A 276 22.33 4.18 21.51
N LYS A 277 21.64 5.33 21.51
CA LYS A 277 21.57 6.23 22.67
C LYS A 277 20.34 7.09 22.64
N VAL A 278 19.72 7.28 23.79
CA VAL A 278 18.55 8.15 23.98
C VAL A 278 18.92 9.40 24.80
N TYR A 279 18.25 10.51 24.54
CA TYR A 279 18.40 11.75 25.30
C TYR A 279 17.05 12.18 25.87
N PRO A 280 16.73 11.80 27.14
CA PRO A 280 15.52 12.25 27.79
C PRO A 280 15.58 13.78 28.04
N GLY A 281 14.46 14.45 27.85
CA GLY A 281 14.29 15.86 28.19
C GLY A 281 14.07 16.05 29.71
N LYS A 282 13.89 17.31 30.14
CA LYS A 282 13.53 17.61 31.53
C LYS A 282 12.17 17.06 31.99
N ASP A 283 11.34 16.67 31.05
CA ASP A 283 10.01 16.07 31.17
C ASP A 283 10.03 14.56 30.97
N ASP A 284 11.20 13.92 31.04
CA ASP A 284 11.47 12.50 30.78
C ASP A 284 11.04 12.00 29.39
N LEU A 285 10.64 12.90 28.47
CA LEU A 285 10.28 12.53 27.12
C LEU A 285 11.51 12.53 26.19
N VAL A 286 11.70 11.42 25.47
CA VAL A 286 12.77 11.28 24.49
C VAL A 286 12.34 11.86 23.16
N ARG A 287 13.00 12.95 22.73
CA ARG A 287 12.75 13.63 21.45
C ARG A 287 13.87 13.43 20.44
N ILE A 288 15.06 13.16 20.90
CA ILE A 288 16.26 13.02 20.09
C ILE A 288 16.98 11.76 20.50
N VAL A 289 17.45 11.00 19.52
CA VAL A 289 18.21 9.76 19.70
C VAL A 289 19.44 9.72 18.81
N VAL A 290 20.41 8.91 19.15
CA VAL A 290 21.46 8.48 18.24
C VAL A 290 21.08 7.11 17.72
N ILE A 291 21.07 6.97 16.42
CA ILE A 291 20.82 5.72 15.72
C ILE A 291 22.08 5.21 15.06
N ARG A 292 22.26 3.90 15.02
CA ARG A 292 23.36 3.20 14.37
C ARG A 292 22.81 2.44 13.16
N PHE A 293 23.33 2.77 11.98
CA PHE A 293 22.98 2.07 10.74
C PHE A 293 23.74 0.75 10.60
N ALA A 294 23.33 -0.07 9.63
CA ALA A 294 23.99 -1.33 9.28
C ALA A 294 25.46 -1.18 8.86
N ASP A 295 25.84 -0.06 8.27
CA ASP A 295 27.21 0.29 7.90
C ASP A 295 28.08 0.79 9.08
N GLY A 296 27.54 0.77 10.31
CA GLY A 296 28.21 1.24 11.52
C GLY A 296 28.17 2.76 11.72
N ILE A 297 27.61 3.51 10.78
CA ILE A 297 27.52 4.98 10.87
C ILE A 297 26.49 5.36 11.92
N ASN A 298 26.88 6.27 12.82
CA ASN A 298 25.99 6.85 13.82
C ASN A 298 25.43 8.18 13.33
N ALA A 299 24.11 8.40 13.54
CA ALA A 299 23.46 9.66 13.22
C ALA A 299 22.52 10.10 14.33
N LYS A 300 22.51 11.40 14.64
CA LYS A 300 21.57 11.99 15.59
C LYS A 300 20.28 12.36 14.86
N LYS A 301 19.14 11.84 15.31
CA LYS A 301 17.84 12.03 14.65
C LYS A 301 16.73 12.34 15.64
N PRO A 302 15.73 13.15 15.26
CA PRO A 302 14.52 13.31 16.05
C PRO A 302 13.63 12.06 15.92
N VAL A 303 12.97 11.68 17.01
CA VAL A 303 12.06 10.51 17.06
C VAL A 303 10.92 10.63 16.04
N THR A 304 10.50 11.84 15.70
CA THR A 304 9.47 12.10 14.68
C THR A 304 9.85 11.64 13.26
N LYS A 305 11.15 11.41 13.00
CA LYS A 305 11.67 10.88 11.72
C LYS A 305 11.91 9.37 11.76
N LEU A 306 11.46 8.71 12.80
CA LEU A 306 11.65 7.27 13.02
C LEU A 306 10.30 6.56 13.10
N ILE A 307 10.24 5.34 12.59
CA ILE A 307 9.10 4.43 12.73
C ILE A 307 9.59 3.20 13.47
N MET A 308 8.96 2.88 14.61
CA MET A 308 9.25 1.67 15.36
C MET A 308 8.92 0.42 14.55
N LEU A 309 9.88 -0.48 14.43
CA LEU A 309 9.70 -1.79 13.81
C LEU A 309 9.69 -2.93 14.84
N MET A 310 10.54 -2.84 15.87
CA MET A 310 10.65 -3.84 16.92
C MET A 310 11.17 -3.18 18.19
N LYS A 311 10.57 -3.48 19.33
CA LYS A 311 11.06 -3.04 20.64
C LYS A 311 12.16 -3.97 21.16
N SER A 312 13.11 -3.40 21.88
CA SER A 312 14.17 -4.17 22.55
C SER A 312 13.61 -5.17 23.55
N THR A 313 12.47 -4.87 24.20
CA THR A 313 11.75 -5.75 25.12
C THR A 313 11.15 -6.99 24.46
N GLU A 314 10.77 -6.91 23.20
CA GLU A 314 10.21 -8.04 22.42
C GLU A 314 11.29 -9.05 21.99
N ARG A 315 12.57 -8.76 22.27
CA ARG A 315 13.72 -9.62 21.95
C ARG A 315 13.87 -10.79 22.91
N SER A 316 13.39 -10.64 24.15
CA SER A 316 13.57 -11.64 25.20
C SER A 316 12.68 -12.86 25.01
N ASP A 317 11.65 -12.79 24.15
CA ASP A 317 10.63 -13.81 23.96
C ASP A 317 10.82 -14.61 22.64
N MET A 318 11.91 -14.40 21.91
CA MET A 318 12.29 -15.18 20.72
C MET A 318 13.55 -16.02 20.99
#